data_8e7287a18e3f6528b7d5aee0023a641b
#
_entry.id   8e7287a18e3f6528b7d5aee0023a641b
#
_cell.length_a   1.000
_cell.length_b   1.000
_cell.length_c   1.000
_cell.angle_alpha   90.00
_cell.angle_beta   90.00
_cell.angle_gamma   90.00
#
_symmetry.space_group_name_H-M   'P 1'
#
loop_
_entity.id
_entity.type
_entity.pdbx_description
1 polymer ?
#
loop_
_entity_poly.entity_id
_entity_poly.type
_entity_poly.pdbx_seq_one_letter_code
_entity_poly.pdbx_strand_id
1 'polypeptide(L)'
;NYYNKFDYISVYSRDFLPKNITKKKLKDSNNDFFKRSLNELKNNNSIIISPEGVSCETENSPGKFKSGAFKLATMSRIEPYIVPIVMVNFDKIISNNTLKCEILKPFKMSDYGITSPHDPNLKNVVDIINKKYVKQIKSLIDFKLDFKDEISLLKKKIKLKKNKNDLIVLYGSSTLRLWKNFDEDFENFNTLNLGFGGSQISNMIDNFEDLFKEISPKTIVLYCGGNDLAVGLDPDEIFKK
;
A
#
# COMPACT_ATOMS: atom_id res chain seq x y z
N ASN A 1 9.41 -29.07 -12.14
CA ASN A 1 8.51 -27.95 -11.82
C ASN A 1 9.20 -27.03 -10.82
N TYR A 2 9.45 -25.79 -11.18
CA TYR A 2 10.20 -24.80 -10.38
C TYR A 2 9.62 -24.64 -8.95
N TYR A 3 8.30 -24.64 -8.85
CA TYR A 3 7.60 -24.48 -7.57
C TYR A 3 7.81 -25.64 -6.58
N ASN A 4 8.06 -26.87 -7.04
CA ASN A 4 8.30 -28.00 -6.15
C ASN A 4 9.68 -27.96 -5.48
N LYS A 5 10.62 -27.15 -5.99
CA LYS A 5 11.95 -26.95 -5.37
C LYS A 5 11.91 -26.11 -4.10
N PHE A 6 10.83 -25.32 -3.89
CA PHE A 6 10.71 -24.36 -2.81
C PHE A 6 9.54 -24.68 -1.87
N ASP A 7 9.07 -25.94 -1.86
CA ASP A 7 7.96 -26.42 -1.01
C ASP A 7 6.67 -25.58 -1.09
N TYR A 8 6.41 -24.95 -2.23
CA TYR A 8 5.17 -24.21 -2.44
C TYR A 8 3.95 -25.13 -2.44
N ILE A 9 2.97 -24.79 -1.62
CA ILE A 9 1.66 -25.43 -1.63
C ILE A 9 0.77 -24.64 -2.61
N SER A 10 0.56 -25.19 -3.81
CA SER A 10 -0.22 -24.49 -4.83
C SER A 10 -1.73 -24.54 -4.52
N VAL A 11 -2.41 -23.41 -4.78
CA VAL A 11 -3.86 -23.29 -4.69
C VAL A 11 -4.35 -22.44 -5.86
N TYR A 12 -5.54 -22.77 -6.41
CA TYR A 12 -6.15 -21.92 -7.42
C TYR A 12 -6.79 -20.70 -6.80
N SER A 13 -6.34 -19.50 -7.22
CA SER A 13 -7.06 -18.27 -6.92
C SER A 13 -8.30 -18.14 -7.79
N ARG A 14 -9.43 -17.69 -7.24
CA ARG A 14 -10.66 -17.45 -8.02
C ARG A 14 -10.46 -16.38 -9.10
N ASP A 15 -9.56 -15.46 -8.88
CA ASP A 15 -9.30 -14.32 -9.76
C ASP A 15 -8.40 -14.72 -10.96
N PHE A 16 -7.71 -15.88 -10.87
CA PHE A 16 -6.83 -16.41 -11.91
C PHE A 16 -7.15 -17.87 -12.24
N LEU A 17 -8.44 -18.19 -12.37
CA LEU A 17 -8.86 -19.53 -12.75
C LEU A 17 -8.59 -19.79 -14.22
N PRO A 18 -7.99 -20.95 -14.58
CA PRO A 18 -7.93 -21.39 -15.96
C PRO A 18 -9.34 -21.50 -16.56
N LYS A 19 -9.52 -21.05 -17.81
CA LYS A 19 -10.83 -21.03 -18.49
C LYS A 19 -11.61 -22.36 -18.43
N ASN A 20 -10.89 -23.49 -18.33
CA ASN A 20 -11.46 -24.83 -18.38
C ASN A 20 -11.40 -25.60 -17.04
N ILE A 21 -11.28 -24.92 -15.92
CA ILE A 21 -11.22 -25.60 -14.62
C ILE A 21 -12.61 -26.09 -14.19
N THR A 22 -12.69 -27.36 -13.80
CA THR A 22 -13.93 -27.94 -13.27
C THR A 22 -14.08 -27.63 -11.78
N LYS A 23 -15.34 -27.55 -11.30
CA LYS A 23 -15.66 -27.38 -9.86
C LYS A 23 -14.99 -28.48 -9.01
N LYS A 24 -14.93 -29.71 -9.53
CA LYS A 24 -14.27 -30.85 -8.87
C LYS A 24 -12.79 -30.54 -8.67
N LYS A 25 -12.06 -30.18 -9.74
CA LYS A 25 -10.63 -29.88 -9.68
C LYS A 25 -10.31 -28.74 -8.73
N LEU A 26 -11.15 -27.71 -8.67
CA LEU A 26 -11.03 -26.62 -7.71
C LEU A 26 -11.20 -27.08 -6.25
N LYS A 27 -12.20 -27.94 -5.99
CA LYS A 27 -12.44 -28.53 -4.67
C LYS A 27 -11.28 -29.42 -4.24
N ASP A 28 -10.77 -30.25 -5.15
CA ASP A 28 -9.65 -31.15 -4.88
C ASP A 28 -8.37 -30.37 -4.57
N SER A 29 -8.07 -29.30 -5.29
CA SER A 29 -6.94 -28.42 -5.01
C SER A 29 -7.05 -27.74 -3.64
N ASN A 30 -8.24 -27.25 -3.26
CA ASN A 30 -8.44 -26.68 -1.94
C ASN A 30 -8.27 -27.73 -0.83
N ASN A 31 -8.78 -28.94 -1.02
CA ASN A 31 -8.59 -30.04 -0.05
C ASN A 31 -7.12 -30.42 0.09
N ASP A 32 -6.38 -30.49 -1.02
CA ASP A 32 -4.94 -30.77 -1.01
C ASP A 32 -4.16 -29.66 -0.26
N PHE A 33 -4.51 -28.40 -0.52
CA PHE A 33 -3.94 -27.28 0.22
C PHE A 33 -4.10 -27.44 1.74
N PHE A 34 -5.31 -27.69 2.24
CA PHE A 34 -5.55 -27.86 3.66
C PHE A 34 -4.80 -29.07 4.21
N LYS A 35 -4.84 -30.22 3.50
CA LYS A 35 -4.15 -31.45 3.93
C LYS A 35 -2.65 -31.25 4.06
N ARG A 36 -2.00 -30.67 3.06
CA ARG A 36 -0.55 -30.42 3.07
C ARG A 36 -0.17 -29.40 4.14
N SER A 37 -0.91 -28.30 4.22
CA SER A 37 -0.67 -27.26 5.22
C SER A 37 -0.82 -27.77 6.65
N LEU A 38 -1.83 -28.59 6.93
CA LEU A 38 -1.99 -29.20 8.25
C LEU A 38 -0.86 -30.17 8.58
N ASN A 39 -0.33 -30.89 7.58
CA ASN A 39 0.83 -31.76 7.76
C ASN A 39 2.08 -30.96 8.13
N GLU A 40 2.32 -29.83 7.48
CA GLU A 40 3.45 -28.95 7.81
C GLU A 40 3.32 -28.41 9.24
N LEU A 41 2.15 -27.93 9.64
CA LEU A 41 1.91 -27.46 11.01
C LEU A 41 2.09 -28.58 12.04
N LYS A 42 1.66 -29.82 11.72
CA LYS A 42 1.86 -30.98 12.58
C LYS A 42 3.34 -31.31 12.80
N ASN A 43 4.18 -31.05 11.79
CA ASN A 43 5.62 -31.27 11.84
C ASN A 43 6.38 -30.08 12.44
N ASN A 44 5.69 -29.14 13.09
CA ASN A 44 6.22 -27.88 13.64
C ASN A 44 6.86 -26.95 12.61
N ASN A 45 6.47 -27.07 11.35
CA ASN A 45 6.89 -26.13 10.30
C ASN A 45 5.99 -24.90 10.29
N SER A 46 6.55 -23.76 9.89
CA SER A 46 5.78 -22.52 9.68
C SER A 46 5.28 -22.44 8.25
N ILE A 47 4.15 -21.75 8.05
CA ILE A 47 3.56 -21.54 6.72
C ILE A 47 3.42 -20.05 6.49
N ILE A 48 3.83 -19.57 5.32
CA ILE A 48 3.60 -18.18 4.88
C ILE A 48 2.41 -18.20 3.93
N ILE A 49 1.39 -17.39 4.23
CA ILE A 49 0.16 -17.30 3.42
C ILE A 49 -0.19 -15.83 3.21
N SER A 50 -0.48 -15.44 1.95
CA SER A 50 -1.16 -14.20 1.67
C SER A 50 -2.69 -14.41 1.80
N PRO A 51 -3.35 -13.80 2.79
CA PRO A 51 -4.80 -14.00 3.00
C PRO A 51 -5.65 -13.33 1.91
N GLU A 52 -5.10 -12.42 1.14
CA GLU A 52 -5.77 -11.78 0.00
C GLU A 52 -5.99 -12.77 -1.15
N GLY A 53 -5.04 -13.70 -1.34
CA GLY A 53 -5.04 -14.69 -2.41
C GLY A 53 -4.82 -14.11 -3.80
N VAL A 54 -4.39 -12.86 -3.89
CA VAL A 54 -3.97 -12.13 -5.09
C VAL A 54 -2.82 -11.21 -4.72
N SER A 55 -1.99 -10.88 -5.70
CA SER A 55 -0.99 -9.82 -5.54
C SER A 55 -1.64 -8.48 -5.83
N CYS A 56 -1.53 -7.55 -4.91
CA CYS A 56 -2.02 -6.18 -5.06
C CYS A 56 -0.83 -5.22 -5.10
N GLU A 57 -0.98 -4.14 -5.85
CA GLU A 57 -0.09 -2.99 -5.75
C GLU A 57 -0.25 -2.36 -4.35
N THR A 58 0.79 -1.70 -3.85
CA THR A 58 0.80 -1.10 -2.52
C THR A 58 -0.40 -0.19 -2.25
N GLU A 59 -0.82 0.60 -3.24
CA GLU A 59 -1.96 1.52 -3.16
C GLU A 59 -3.29 0.80 -2.98
N ASN A 60 -3.39 -0.43 -3.46
CA ASN A 60 -4.61 -1.25 -3.42
C ASN A 60 -4.54 -2.35 -2.34
N SER A 61 -3.44 -2.40 -1.58
CA SER A 61 -3.20 -3.40 -0.53
C SER A 61 -3.69 -2.88 0.84
N PRO A 62 -4.19 -3.77 1.70
CA PRO A 62 -4.51 -5.14 1.39
C PRO A 62 -5.88 -5.23 0.72
N GLY A 63 -6.01 -6.17 -0.20
CA GLY A 63 -7.31 -6.58 -0.69
C GLY A 63 -8.15 -7.24 0.41
N LYS A 64 -9.34 -7.69 0.05
CA LYS A 64 -10.22 -8.37 1.01
C LYS A 64 -9.66 -9.73 1.42
N PHE A 65 -9.50 -9.96 2.72
CA PHE A 65 -9.01 -11.22 3.24
C PHE A 65 -10.00 -12.37 2.99
N LYS A 66 -9.45 -13.50 2.55
CA LYS A 66 -10.17 -14.78 2.39
C LYS A 66 -10.02 -15.59 3.69
N SER A 67 -11.07 -16.27 4.10
CA SER A 67 -11.08 -17.00 5.38
C SER A 67 -10.21 -18.26 5.43
N GLY A 68 -9.61 -18.67 4.30
CA GLY A 68 -8.86 -19.93 4.20
C GLY A 68 -7.71 -20.08 5.19
N ALA A 69 -6.84 -19.07 5.29
CA ALA A 69 -5.71 -19.06 6.22
C ALA A 69 -6.18 -19.15 7.69
N PHE A 70 -7.24 -18.43 8.02
CA PHE A 70 -7.82 -18.40 9.37
C PHE A 70 -8.52 -19.71 9.73
N LYS A 71 -9.22 -20.33 8.76
CA LYS A 71 -9.75 -21.70 8.92
C LYS A 71 -8.66 -22.72 9.19
N LEU A 72 -7.56 -22.64 8.45
CA LEU A 72 -6.43 -23.53 8.65
C LEU A 72 -5.92 -23.49 10.09
N ALA A 73 -5.79 -22.30 10.68
CA ALA A 73 -5.34 -22.13 12.05
C ALA A 73 -6.28 -22.84 13.06
N THR A 74 -7.60 -22.77 12.83
CA THR A 74 -8.60 -23.45 13.71
C THR A 74 -8.75 -24.95 13.47
N MET A 75 -8.21 -25.48 12.37
CA MET A 75 -8.22 -26.91 12.04
C MET A 75 -7.02 -27.66 12.63
N SER A 76 -5.98 -26.97 13.02
CA SER A 76 -4.77 -27.56 13.56
C SER A 76 -5.03 -28.10 14.98
N ARG A 77 -4.49 -29.30 15.30
CA ARG A 77 -4.61 -29.89 16.63
C ARG A 77 -3.97 -29.02 17.72
N ILE A 78 -2.84 -28.40 17.39
CA ILE A 78 -2.19 -27.38 18.22
C ILE A 78 -2.41 -26.08 17.47
N GLU A 79 -3.16 -25.17 18.07
CA GLU A 79 -3.48 -23.90 17.44
C GLU A 79 -2.21 -23.07 17.21
N PRO A 80 -1.86 -22.74 15.95
CA PRO A 80 -0.67 -21.96 15.67
C PRO A 80 -0.89 -20.48 16.00
N TYR A 81 0.19 -19.78 16.28
CA TYR A 81 0.19 -18.33 16.25
C TYR A 81 0.09 -17.82 14.80
N ILE A 82 -0.74 -16.85 14.59
CA ILE A 82 -0.77 -16.04 13.37
C ILE A 82 0.11 -14.82 13.61
N VAL A 83 1.17 -14.69 12.82
CA VAL A 83 2.11 -13.57 12.86
C VAL A 83 1.85 -12.69 11.65
N PRO A 84 1.18 -11.54 11.81
CA PRO A 84 0.94 -10.66 10.68
C PRO A 84 2.25 -9.97 10.26
N ILE A 85 2.54 -10.00 8.96
CA ILE A 85 3.67 -9.30 8.35
C ILE A 85 3.09 -8.31 7.35
N VAL A 86 3.27 -7.03 7.63
CA VAL A 86 2.82 -5.95 6.76
C VAL A 86 3.98 -5.52 5.89
N MET A 87 3.78 -5.49 4.58
CA MET A 87 4.79 -5.04 3.63
C MET A 87 4.19 -3.97 2.71
N VAL A 88 4.93 -2.89 2.47
CA VAL A 88 4.58 -1.85 1.51
C VAL A 88 5.74 -1.60 0.55
N ASN A 89 5.42 -1.19 -0.67
CA ASN A 89 6.36 -0.95 -1.75
C ASN A 89 7.10 -2.21 -2.27
N PHE A 90 6.56 -3.42 -2.01
CA PHE A 90 7.13 -4.65 -2.56
C PHE A 90 7.05 -4.68 -4.09
N ASP A 91 5.97 -4.14 -4.64
CA ASP A 91 5.75 -3.94 -6.08
C ASP A 91 6.68 -2.88 -6.71
N LYS A 92 7.32 -2.05 -5.89
CA LYS A 92 8.14 -0.92 -6.30
C LYS A 92 9.64 -1.09 -6.01
N ILE A 93 10.08 -2.29 -5.67
CA ILE A 93 11.49 -2.59 -5.35
C ILE A 93 12.43 -2.15 -6.48
N ILE A 94 12.01 -2.35 -7.74
CA ILE A 94 12.84 -2.02 -8.92
C ILE A 94 12.91 -0.50 -9.16
N SER A 95 11.96 0.27 -8.65
CA SER A 95 11.88 1.73 -8.85
C SER A 95 12.50 2.57 -7.74
N ASN A 96 13.45 2.01 -6.98
CA ASN A 96 14.18 2.66 -5.89
C ASN A 96 13.31 3.15 -4.70
N ASN A 97 12.13 2.59 -4.52
CA ASN A 97 11.33 2.87 -3.34
C ASN A 97 11.75 1.99 -2.16
N THR A 98 11.76 2.58 -0.98
CA THR A 98 12.11 1.83 0.24
C THR A 98 11.04 0.81 0.55
N LEU A 99 11.41 -0.48 0.51
CA LEU A 99 10.58 -1.55 1.05
C LEU A 99 10.48 -1.37 2.56
N LYS A 100 9.26 -1.34 3.09
CA LYS A 100 9.02 -1.37 4.53
C LYS A 100 8.32 -2.65 4.90
N CYS A 101 8.78 -3.24 5.98
CA CYS A 101 8.21 -4.46 6.53
C CYS A 101 8.05 -4.28 8.05
N GLU A 102 6.87 -4.59 8.55
CA GLU A 102 6.59 -4.57 9.98
C GLU A 102 5.97 -5.90 10.41
N ILE A 103 6.52 -6.48 11.47
CA ILE A 103 5.98 -7.68 12.09
C ILE A 103 5.10 -7.24 13.26
N LEU A 104 3.81 -7.53 13.17
CA LEU A 104 2.86 -7.16 14.21
C LEU A 104 2.78 -8.21 15.31
N LYS A 105 2.14 -7.83 16.43
CA LYS A 105 1.93 -8.74 17.57
C LYS A 105 1.22 -10.03 17.12
N PRO A 106 1.81 -11.19 17.39
CA PRO A 106 1.18 -12.48 17.13
C PRO A 106 -0.14 -12.63 17.89
N PHE A 107 -1.07 -13.35 17.28
CA PHE A 107 -2.36 -13.69 17.91
C PHE A 107 -2.81 -15.09 17.52
N LYS A 108 -3.78 -15.61 18.23
CA LYS A 108 -4.49 -16.87 17.93
C LYS A 108 -5.93 -16.57 17.55
N MET A 109 -6.57 -17.48 16.82
CA MET A 109 -8.01 -17.32 16.51
C MET A 109 -8.87 -17.43 17.76
N SER A 110 -8.42 -18.22 18.75
CA SER A 110 -9.03 -18.32 20.07
C SER A 110 -9.06 -17.00 20.83
N ASP A 111 -8.12 -16.08 20.62
CA ASP A 111 -8.12 -14.73 21.20
C ASP A 111 -9.34 -13.89 20.74
N TYR A 112 -9.94 -14.28 19.62
CA TYR A 112 -11.16 -13.69 19.06
C TYR A 112 -12.40 -14.57 19.30
N GLY A 113 -12.30 -15.62 20.14
CA GLY A 113 -13.38 -16.54 20.42
C GLY A 113 -13.66 -17.56 19.32
N ILE A 114 -12.79 -17.67 18.31
CA ILE A 114 -12.96 -18.60 17.18
C ILE A 114 -12.13 -19.86 17.42
N THR A 115 -12.81 -20.98 17.66
CA THR A 115 -12.18 -22.28 17.93
C THR A 115 -12.54 -23.36 16.91
N SER A 116 -13.37 -23.04 15.92
CA SER A 116 -13.84 -23.96 14.88
C SER A 116 -13.76 -23.34 13.49
N PRO A 117 -13.39 -24.10 12.45
CA PRO A 117 -13.39 -23.63 11.07
C PRO A 117 -14.81 -23.35 10.52
N HIS A 118 -15.85 -23.80 11.22
CA HIS A 118 -17.26 -23.61 10.88
C HIS A 118 -17.96 -22.58 11.77
N ASP A 119 -17.19 -21.85 12.59
CA ASP A 119 -17.76 -20.83 13.46
C ASP A 119 -18.49 -19.77 12.63
N PRO A 120 -19.77 -19.47 12.94
CA PRO A 120 -20.55 -18.50 12.18
C PRO A 120 -19.98 -17.07 12.23
N ASN A 121 -19.23 -16.76 13.29
CA ASN A 121 -18.63 -15.44 13.48
C ASN A 121 -17.25 -15.30 12.81
N LEU A 122 -16.68 -16.38 12.28
CA LEU A 122 -15.34 -16.38 11.66
C LEU A 122 -15.19 -15.29 10.59
N LYS A 123 -16.19 -15.12 9.73
CA LYS A 123 -16.13 -14.12 8.67
C LYS A 123 -16.05 -12.69 9.23
N ASN A 124 -16.82 -12.39 10.24
CA ASN A 124 -16.80 -11.09 10.91
C ASN A 124 -15.43 -10.82 11.57
N VAL A 125 -14.86 -11.81 12.23
CA VAL A 125 -13.50 -11.71 12.83
C VAL A 125 -12.44 -11.47 11.75
N VAL A 126 -12.50 -12.17 10.63
CA VAL A 126 -11.58 -11.96 9.49
C VAL A 126 -11.72 -10.53 8.94
N ASP A 127 -12.93 -9.99 8.84
CA ASP A 127 -13.16 -8.61 8.40
C ASP A 127 -12.59 -7.59 9.41
N ILE A 128 -12.67 -7.87 10.71
CA ILE A 128 -12.04 -7.04 11.77
C ILE A 128 -10.52 -7.07 11.64
N ILE A 129 -9.93 -8.24 11.44
CA ILE A 129 -8.48 -8.39 11.25
C ILE A 129 -8.03 -7.65 9.99
N ASN A 130 -8.78 -7.78 8.89
CA ASN A 130 -8.51 -7.07 7.64
C ASN A 130 -8.51 -5.54 7.84
N LYS A 131 -9.51 -5.00 8.55
CA LYS A 131 -9.57 -3.56 8.86
C LYS A 131 -8.37 -3.08 9.68
N LYS A 132 -7.92 -3.87 10.67
CA LYS A 132 -6.71 -3.55 11.44
C LYS A 132 -5.47 -3.52 10.53
N TYR A 133 -5.38 -4.46 9.61
CA TYR A 133 -4.27 -4.55 8.66
C TYR A 133 -4.27 -3.38 7.67
N VAL A 134 -5.44 -2.98 7.15
CA VAL A 134 -5.61 -1.77 6.33
C VAL A 134 -5.08 -0.54 7.05
N LYS A 135 -5.47 -0.35 8.33
CA LYS A 135 -5.01 0.77 9.15
C LYS A 135 -3.47 0.78 9.28
N GLN A 136 -2.86 -0.38 9.47
CA GLN A 136 -1.42 -0.50 9.61
C GLN A 136 -0.69 -0.23 8.29
N ILE A 137 -1.18 -0.75 7.16
CA ILE A 137 -0.63 -0.42 5.84
C ILE A 137 -0.68 1.08 5.59
N LYS A 138 -1.82 1.73 5.87
CA LYS A 138 -1.94 3.18 5.74
C LYS A 138 -0.88 3.92 6.57
N SER A 139 -0.69 3.54 7.83
CA SER A 139 0.34 4.16 8.68
C SER A 139 1.76 3.96 8.16
N LEU A 140 2.05 2.85 7.47
CA LEU A 140 3.34 2.61 6.84
C LEU A 140 3.51 3.38 5.52
N ILE A 141 2.42 3.61 4.77
CA ILE A 141 2.40 4.42 3.55
C ILE A 141 2.54 5.91 3.93
N ASP A 142 1.79 6.37 4.95
CA ASP A 142 1.83 7.74 5.49
C ASP A 142 3.19 8.11 6.14
N PHE A 143 4.08 7.16 6.23
CA PHE A 143 5.46 7.46 6.59
C PHE A 143 6.04 8.40 5.53
N LYS A 144 6.35 9.64 5.96
CA LYS A 144 6.89 10.74 5.15
C LYS A 144 7.77 10.19 4.04
N LEU A 145 7.28 10.25 2.80
CA LEU A 145 8.16 10.16 1.64
C LEU A 145 9.25 11.21 1.90
N ASP A 146 10.50 10.78 1.98
CA ASP A 146 11.60 11.70 2.16
C ASP A 146 11.84 12.45 0.85
N PHE A 147 11.19 13.59 0.73
CA PHE A 147 11.34 14.47 -0.44
C PHE A 147 12.60 15.31 -0.43
N LYS A 148 13.57 15.05 0.49
CA LYS A 148 14.76 15.89 0.66
C LYS A 148 15.49 16.19 -0.65
N ASP A 149 15.66 15.18 -1.49
CA ASP A 149 16.36 15.36 -2.76
C ASP A 149 15.54 16.19 -3.74
N GLU A 150 14.22 15.91 -3.86
CA GLU A 150 13.34 16.71 -4.71
C GLU A 150 13.23 18.15 -4.21
N ILE A 151 13.03 18.36 -2.93
CA ILE A 151 12.98 19.70 -2.31
C ILE A 151 14.31 20.45 -2.51
N SER A 152 15.45 19.77 -2.37
CA SER A 152 16.76 20.36 -2.66
C SER A 152 16.87 20.83 -4.11
N LEU A 153 16.38 20.04 -5.07
CA LEU A 153 16.33 20.42 -6.48
C LEU A 153 15.40 21.62 -6.72
N LEU A 154 14.23 21.65 -6.08
CA LEU A 154 13.30 22.76 -6.17
C LEU A 154 13.91 24.06 -5.61
N LYS A 155 14.63 24.00 -4.48
CA LYS A 155 15.38 25.13 -3.92
C LYS A 155 16.43 25.66 -4.89
N LYS A 156 17.16 24.76 -5.59
CA LYS A 156 18.11 25.17 -6.63
C LYS A 156 17.36 25.88 -7.78
N LYS A 157 16.23 25.35 -8.21
CA LYS A 157 15.39 25.96 -9.26
C LYS A 157 14.92 27.36 -8.87
N ILE A 158 14.48 27.55 -7.61
CA ILE A 158 14.11 28.87 -7.04
C ILE A 158 15.29 29.85 -7.11
N LYS A 159 16.51 29.42 -6.70
CA LYS A 159 17.71 30.26 -6.73
C LYS A 159 18.10 30.67 -8.15
N LEU A 160 17.93 29.80 -9.11
CA LEU A 160 18.25 30.05 -10.52
C LEU A 160 17.22 30.96 -11.22
N LYS A 161 16.03 31.13 -10.63
CA LYS A 161 14.97 32.00 -11.19
C LYS A 161 15.39 33.44 -11.10
N LYS A 162 15.73 34.05 -12.24
CA LYS A 162 16.24 35.43 -12.34
C LYS A 162 15.17 36.48 -12.01
N ASN A 163 13.98 36.33 -12.60
CA ASN A 163 12.86 37.24 -12.35
C ASN A 163 11.90 36.66 -11.31
N LYS A 164 11.81 37.27 -10.17
CA LYS A 164 10.91 36.86 -9.07
C LYS A 164 9.70 37.80 -8.90
N ASN A 165 9.60 38.86 -9.74
CA ASN A 165 8.47 39.77 -9.73
C ASN A 165 7.28 39.16 -10.52
N ASP A 166 6.05 39.43 -10.07
CA ASP A 166 4.82 38.91 -10.68
C ASP A 166 4.83 37.41 -10.95
N LEU A 167 5.54 36.66 -10.10
CA LEU A 167 5.74 35.22 -10.24
C LEU A 167 4.43 34.46 -10.00
N ILE A 168 4.12 33.53 -10.88
CA ILE A 168 3.05 32.55 -10.73
C ILE A 168 3.71 31.22 -10.37
N VAL A 169 3.44 30.71 -9.17
CA VAL A 169 3.98 29.42 -8.70
C VAL A 169 2.89 28.35 -8.84
N LEU A 170 3.21 27.26 -9.53
CA LEU A 170 2.40 26.05 -9.51
C LEU A 170 3.00 25.12 -8.43
N TYR A 171 2.24 24.91 -7.35
CA TYR A 171 2.66 24.13 -6.21
C TYR A 171 1.76 22.91 -6.03
N GLY A 172 2.34 21.71 -5.97
CA GLY A 172 1.52 20.52 -5.92
C GLY A 172 2.28 19.20 -6.08
N SER A 173 1.53 18.18 -6.44
CA SER A 173 2.01 16.81 -6.50
C SER A 173 2.67 16.42 -7.84
N SER A 174 2.80 15.10 -8.05
CA SER A 174 3.42 14.51 -9.24
C SER A 174 2.79 14.95 -10.57
N THR A 175 1.52 15.32 -10.58
CA THR A 175 0.86 15.86 -11.79
C THR A 175 1.57 17.09 -12.33
N LEU A 176 1.94 18.02 -11.44
CA LEU A 176 2.71 19.20 -11.81
C LEU A 176 4.17 18.84 -12.13
N ARG A 177 4.79 17.99 -11.32
CA ARG A 177 6.17 17.53 -11.55
C ARG A 177 6.37 16.90 -12.92
N LEU A 178 5.42 16.08 -13.35
CA LEU A 178 5.49 15.31 -14.59
C LEU A 178 4.98 16.07 -15.83
N TRP A 179 4.63 17.35 -15.70
CA TRP A 179 4.21 18.19 -16.84
C TRP A 179 5.39 18.44 -17.77
N LYS A 180 5.44 17.69 -18.88
CA LYS A 180 6.61 17.65 -19.78
C LYS A 180 6.85 18.97 -20.52
N ASN A 181 5.80 19.58 -21.00
CA ASN A 181 5.88 20.80 -21.83
C ASN A 181 5.60 22.07 -21.02
N PHE A 182 5.85 22.02 -19.69
CA PHE A 182 5.49 23.12 -18.79
C PHE A 182 6.02 24.49 -19.23
N ASP A 183 7.29 24.56 -19.63
CA ASP A 183 7.93 25.82 -20.01
C ASP A 183 7.39 26.34 -21.35
N GLU A 184 6.98 25.47 -22.26
CA GLU A 184 6.37 25.81 -23.55
C GLU A 184 4.90 26.26 -23.35
N ASP A 185 4.12 25.51 -22.55
CA ASP A 185 2.72 25.81 -22.29
C ASP A 185 2.54 27.13 -21.53
N PHE A 186 3.55 27.58 -20.79
CA PHE A 186 3.56 28.81 -20.01
C PHE A 186 4.60 29.84 -20.50
N GLU A 187 5.06 29.77 -21.74
CA GLU A 187 6.11 30.65 -22.28
C GLU A 187 5.85 32.14 -22.09
N ASN A 188 4.56 32.56 -22.17
CA ASN A 188 4.14 33.96 -22.04
C ASN A 188 3.93 34.41 -20.59
N PHE A 189 4.19 33.55 -19.61
CA PHE A 189 3.98 33.82 -18.19
C PHE A 189 5.28 33.65 -17.39
N ASN A 190 5.44 34.47 -16.37
CA ASN A 190 6.54 34.30 -15.44
C ASN A 190 6.16 33.23 -14.40
N THR A 191 6.39 31.95 -14.73
CA THR A 191 5.96 30.83 -13.94
C THR A 191 7.11 30.08 -13.29
N LEU A 192 6.82 29.36 -12.23
CA LEU A 192 7.71 28.42 -11.56
C LEU A 192 6.95 27.18 -11.12
N ASN A 193 7.35 26.01 -11.62
CA ASN A 193 6.76 24.76 -11.21
C ASN A 193 7.52 24.19 -10.01
N LEU A 194 6.84 24.09 -8.86
CA LEU A 194 7.31 23.53 -7.60
C LEU A 194 6.55 22.22 -7.26
N GLY A 195 6.12 21.46 -8.26
CA GLY A 195 5.55 20.13 -8.08
C GLY A 195 6.60 19.11 -7.65
N PHE A 196 6.27 18.23 -6.71
CA PHE A 196 7.11 17.10 -6.29
C PHE A 196 6.30 15.82 -6.11
N GLY A 197 6.96 14.68 -6.27
CA GLY A 197 6.29 13.42 -6.58
C GLY A 197 5.57 12.79 -5.41
N GLY A 198 4.31 12.34 -5.64
CA GLY A 198 3.56 11.55 -4.67
C GLY A 198 3.14 12.32 -3.40
N SER A 199 3.33 13.64 -3.36
CA SER A 199 3.07 14.44 -2.18
C SER A 199 1.58 14.49 -1.82
N GLN A 200 1.32 14.35 -0.53
CA GLN A 200 0.05 14.62 0.11
C GLN A 200 -0.01 16.07 0.58
N ILE A 201 -1.18 16.55 0.98
CA ILE A 201 -1.34 17.91 1.52
C ILE A 201 -0.42 18.15 2.71
N SER A 202 -0.29 17.20 3.65
CA SER A 202 0.62 17.29 4.79
C SER A 202 2.07 17.53 4.36
N ASN A 203 2.54 16.82 3.32
CA ASN A 203 3.90 17.01 2.81
C ASN A 203 4.10 18.41 2.20
N MET A 204 3.05 18.95 1.57
CA MET A 204 3.09 20.29 1.01
C MET A 204 3.13 21.33 2.12
N ILE A 205 2.34 21.18 3.17
CA ILE A 205 2.37 22.06 4.35
C ILE A 205 3.76 22.05 5.01
N ASP A 206 4.32 20.85 5.26
CA ASP A 206 5.64 20.67 5.87
C ASP A 206 6.79 21.37 5.11
N ASN A 207 6.67 21.49 3.77
CA ASN A 207 7.72 22.05 2.94
C ASN A 207 7.42 23.47 2.42
N PHE A 208 6.25 24.02 2.75
CA PHE A 208 5.82 25.31 2.22
C PHE A 208 6.76 26.45 2.63
N GLU A 209 6.99 26.66 3.91
CA GLU A 209 7.84 27.74 4.41
C GLU A 209 9.26 27.65 3.82
N ASP A 210 9.81 26.44 3.73
CA ASP A 210 11.17 26.21 3.27
C ASP A 210 11.35 26.47 1.77
N LEU A 211 10.32 26.25 0.97
CA LEU A 211 10.29 26.55 -0.46
C LEU A 211 9.96 28.01 -0.76
N PHE A 212 9.10 28.64 0.04
CA PHE A 212 8.60 29.97 -0.26
C PHE A 212 9.36 31.12 0.41
N LYS A 213 10.26 30.83 1.34
CA LYS A 213 11.04 31.87 2.07
C LYS A 213 11.88 32.80 1.18
N GLU A 214 12.28 32.37 -0.02
CA GLU A 214 13.11 33.15 -0.94
C GLU A 214 12.31 33.79 -2.09
N ILE A 215 11.01 33.59 -2.13
CA ILE A 215 10.13 34.09 -3.18
C ILE A 215 8.82 34.66 -2.61
N SER A 216 8.27 35.67 -3.28
CA SER A 216 6.95 36.25 -2.95
C SER A 216 6.10 36.21 -4.23
N PRO A 217 5.48 35.06 -4.52
CA PRO A 217 4.69 34.94 -5.75
C PRO A 217 3.43 35.83 -5.67
N LYS A 218 3.04 36.37 -6.81
CA LYS A 218 1.77 37.08 -6.97
C LYS A 218 0.58 36.13 -6.93
N THR A 219 0.80 34.92 -7.46
CA THR A 219 -0.24 33.89 -7.54
C THR A 219 0.36 32.53 -7.24
N ILE A 220 -0.34 31.74 -6.44
CA ILE A 220 -0.05 30.33 -6.22
C ILE A 220 -1.21 29.51 -6.77
N VAL A 221 -0.90 28.61 -7.72
CA VAL A 221 -1.83 27.60 -8.21
C VAL A 221 -1.56 26.33 -7.47
N LEU A 222 -2.50 25.89 -6.65
CA LEU A 222 -2.36 24.69 -5.83
C LEU A 222 -3.07 23.51 -6.49
N TYR A 223 -2.36 22.38 -6.65
CA TYR A 223 -2.93 21.14 -7.14
C TYR A 223 -2.48 19.95 -6.27
N CYS A 224 -3.35 19.51 -5.38
CA CYS A 224 -3.07 18.43 -4.42
C CYS A 224 -4.35 17.71 -3.97
N GLY A 225 -4.21 16.71 -3.11
CA GLY A 225 -5.32 15.93 -2.55
C GLY A 225 -5.57 14.60 -3.25
N GLY A 226 -5.17 14.44 -4.51
CA GLY A 226 -5.34 13.16 -5.22
C GLY A 226 -4.60 11.98 -4.55
N ASN A 227 -3.41 12.22 -4.03
CA ASN A 227 -2.66 11.20 -3.30
C ASN A 227 -3.25 10.92 -1.91
N ASP A 228 -3.86 11.91 -1.27
CA ASP A 228 -4.60 11.74 -0.01
C ASP A 228 -5.82 10.85 -0.22
N LEU A 229 -6.58 11.04 -1.31
CA LEU A 229 -7.67 10.15 -1.70
C LEU A 229 -7.19 8.74 -2.02
N ALA A 230 -6.08 8.61 -2.74
CA ALA A 230 -5.51 7.31 -3.13
C ALA A 230 -5.11 6.46 -1.93
N VAL A 231 -4.66 7.06 -0.82
CA VAL A 231 -4.40 6.36 0.44
C VAL A 231 -5.67 6.18 1.29
N GLY A 232 -6.84 6.59 0.76
CA GLY A 232 -8.16 6.35 1.33
C GLY A 232 -8.55 7.30 2.44
N LEU A 233 -8.02 8.53 2.46
CA LEU A 233 -8.56 9.59 3.30
C LEU A 233 -9.92 10.03 2.75
N ASP A 234 -10.82 10.38 3.66
CA ASP A 234 -12.12 10.93 3.31
C ASP A 234 -11.97 12.36 2.75
N PRO A 235 -12.75 12.76 1.71
CA PRO A 235 -12.71 14.13 1.20
C PRO A 235 -12.89 15.21 2.27
N ASP A 236 -13.75 14.99 3.25
CA ASP A 236 -13.98 15.92 4.35
C ASP A 236 -12.77 16.03 5.29
N GLU A 237 -12.01 14.96 5.47
CA GLU A 237 -10.75 14.96 6.22
C GLU A 237 -9.66 15.72 5.45
N ILE A 238 -9.62 15.56 4.13
CA ILE A 238 -8.68 16.26 3.26
C ILE A 238 -8.95 17.76 3.26
N PHE A 239 -10.22 18.15 3.20
CA PHE A 239 -10.62 19.57 3.19
C PHE A 239 -10.30 20.30 4.49
N LYS A 240 -10.16 19.61 5.59
CA LYS A 240 -9.82 20.18 6.92
C LYS A 240 -8.31 20.35 7.15
N LYS A 241 -7.48 19.82 6.27
CA LYS A 241 -6.01 19.99 6.32
C LYS A 241 -5.60 21.36 5.77
#